data_ecec808d80a718a005ace00b68cf3f6a
#
_entry.id   ecec808d80a718a005ace00b68cf3f6a
#
_cell.length_a   1.000
_cell.length_b   1.000
_cell.length_c   1.000
_cell.angle_alpha   90.00
_cell.angle_beta   90.00
_cell.angle_gamma   90.00
#
_symmetry.space_group_name_H-M   'P 1'
#
loop_
_entity.id
_entity.type
_entity.pdbx_description
1 polymer ?
#
loop_
_entity_poly.entity_id
_entity_poly.type
_entity_poly.pdbx_seq_one_letter_code
_entity_poly.pdbx_strand_id
1 'polypeptide(L)'
;VMTRREDISIHDDSAKTIPQKKISDLHNRLKLINETPDCLFISIHQNSYPYPNNTGTQVFYSPNHPESQALAAAIQQSVIHLIQPQNTRKVKKSGTEIYLLYQAKTPAVMVECGFMSNAQETEKLRTEAYQNELALSIFYGVLSYLNGIGTADATPAAQ
;
A
#
# COMPACT_ATOMS: atom_id res chain seq x y z
N VAL A 1 7.67 11.13 -6.19
CA VAL A 1 8.84 10.33 -6.65
C VAL A 1 8.40 8.90 -6.84
N MET A 2 8.76 8.27 -7.97
CA MET A 2 8.54 6.83 -8.20
C MET A 2 9.88 6.11 -8.03
N THR A 3 9.90 5.01 -7.27
CA THR A 3 11.13 4.23 -7.05
C THR A 3 11.59 3.48 -8.30
N ARG A 4 10.67 3.18 -9.23
CA ARG A 4 10.98 2.57 -10.54
C ARG A 4 9.87 2.88 -11.55
N ARG A 5 10.21 2.90 -12.84
CA ARG A 5 9.26 3.10 -13.95
C ARG A 5 9.20 1.92 -14.90
N GLU A 6 10.07 0.93 -14.69
CA GLU A 6 10.20 -0.28 -15.48
C GLU A 6 10.37 -1.47 -14.53
N ASP A 7 10.40 -2.68 -15.06
CA ASP A 7 10.63 -3.90 -14.28
C ASP A 7 12.11 -4.09 -13.91
N ILE A 8 12.65 -3.09 -13.22
CA ILE A 8 14.01 -3.07 -12.67
C ILE A 8 13.97 -2.80 -11.17
N SER A 9 14.94 -3.32 -10.46
CA SER A 9 15.15 -2.99 -9.03
C SER A 9 16.21 -1.89 -8.89
N ILE A 10 16.21 -1.20 -7.77
CA ILE A 10 17.16 -0.12 -7.46
C ILE A 10 18.30 -0.60 -6.55
N HIS A 11 18.71 -1.88 -6.70
CA HIS A 11 19.81 -2.46 -5.94
C HIS A 11 21.18 -1.93 -6.41
N ASP A 12 22.16 -1.98 -5.53
CA ASP A 12 23.53 -1.59 -5.85
C ASP A 12 24.20 -2.61 -6.78
N ASP A 13 25.09 -2.16 -7.65
CA ASP A 13 25.84 -3.01 -8.59
C ASP A 13 26.71 -4.06 -7.90
N SER A 14 27.06 -3.85 -6.63
CA SER A 14 27.78 -4.82 -5.81
C SER A 14 26.96 -6.07 -5.44
N ALA A 15 25.64 -5.97 -5.47
CA ALA A 15 24.73 -7.08 -5.18
C ALA A 15 24.68 -8.07 -6.36
N LYS A 16 25.25 -9.27 -6.20
CA LYS A 16 25.40 -10.25 -7.29
C LYS A 16 24.33 -11.34 -7.27
N THR A 17 23.89 -11.76 -6.09
CA THR A 17 22.87 -12.81 -5.96
C THR A 17 21.46 -12.24 -5.80
N ILE A 18 20.44 -13.03 -6.13
CA ILE A 18 19.03 -12.61 -5.97
C ILE A 18 18.73 -12.16 -4.54
N PRO A 19 19.11 -12.86 -3.47
CA PRO A 19 18.90 -12.39 -2.11
C PRO A 19 19.61 -11.05 -1.81
N GLN A 20 20.88 -10.89 -2.26
CA GLN A 20 21.61 -9.63 -2.09
C GLN A 20 20.92 -8.46 -2.81
N LYS A 21 20.47 -8.67 -4.06
CA LYS A 21 19.73 -7.67 -4.82
C LYS A 21 18.43 -7.26 -4.12
N LYS A 22 17.68 -8.23 -3.60
CA LYS A 22 16.45 -7.95 -2.86
C LYS A 22 16.70 -7.13 -1.58
N ILE A 23 17.72 -7.47 -0.81
CA ILE A 23 18.09 -6.75 0.41
C ILE A 23 18.55 -5.33 0.06
N SER A 24 19.44 -5.18 -0.91
CA SER A 24 19.94 -3.87 -1.36
C SER A 24 18.80 -2.99 -1.89
N ASP A 25 17.89 -3.53 -2.70
CA ASP A 25 16.72 -2.81 -3.21
C ASP A 25 15.84 -2.29 -2.04
N LEU A 26 15.56 -3.11 -1.05
CA LEU A 26 14.77 -2.71 0.12
C LEU A 26 15.48 -1.61 0.94
N HIS A 27 16.79 -1.72 1.13
CA HIS A 27 17.57 -0.70 1.84
C HIS A 27 17.58 0.63 1.07
N ASN A 28 17.76 0.59 -0.25
CA ASN A 28 17.78 1.79 -1.08
C ASN A 28 16.39 2.46 -1.13
N ARG A 29 15.31 1.68 -1.15
CA ARG A 29 13.95 2.23 -1.00
C ARG A 29 13.75 2.87 0.36
N LEU A 30 14.15 2.20 1.44
CA LEU A 30 14.01 2.74 2.80
C LEU A 30 14.81 4.02 2.97
N LYS A 31 16.02 4.08 2.43
CA LYS A 31 16.84 5.29 2.41
C LYS A 31 16.11 6.43 1.72
N LEU A 32 15.60 6.19 0.49
CA LEU A 32 14.85 7.19 -0.26
C LEU A 32 13.62 7.69 0.51
N ILE A 33 12.87 6.79 1.14
CA ILE A 33 11.69 7.14 1.94
C ILE A 33 12.08 8.05 3.11
N ASN A 34 13.09 7.65 3.89
CA ASN A 34 13.45 8.34 5.12
C ASN A 34 14.25 9.64 4.90
N GLU A 35 14.86 9.81 3.72
CA GLU A 35 15.61 11.03 3.33
C GLU A 35 14.74 12.02 2.54
N THR A 36 13.52 11.65 2.13
CA THR A 36 12.59 12.56 1.45
C THR A 36 11.75 13.29 2.51
N PRO A 37 11.95 14.60 2.73
CA PRO A 37 11.20 15.33 3.74
C PRO A 37 9.71 15.42 3.36
N ASP A 38 8.85 15.44 4.38
CA ASP A 38 7.38 15.64 4.27
C ASP A 38 6.70 14.73 3.24
N CYS A 39 7.20 13.52 3.06
CA CYS A 39 6.64 12.58 2.09
C CYS A 39 5.61 11.63 2.70
N LEU A 40 4.72 11.12 1.85
CA LEU A 40 3.90 9.95 2.11
C LEU A 40 4.50 8.77 1.35
N PHE A 41 4.66 7.63 2.02
CA PHE A 41 5.07 6.40 1.35
C PHE A 41 3.87 5.52 1.04
N ILE A 42 3.64 5.27 -0.25
CA ILE A 42 2.56 4.40 -0.73
C ILE A 42 3.18 3.27 -1.55
N SER A 43 3.06 2.05 -1.07
CA SER A 43 3.49 0.83 -1.76
C SER A 43 2.29 0.15 -2.41
N ILE A 44 2.38 -0.18 -3.69
CA ILE A 44 1.32 -0.84 -4.46
C ILE A 44 1.71 -2.29 -4.68
N HIS A 45 0.86 -3.20 -4.23
CA HIS A 45 1.08 -4.63 -4.26
C HIS A 45 -0.15 -5.41 -4.76
N GLN A 46 0.10 -6.67 -5.10
CA GLN A 46 -0.91 -7.67 -5.42
C GLN A 46 -0.79 -8.79 -4.39
N ASN A 47 -1.87 -9.04 -3.66
CA ASN A 47 -1.90 -10.07 -2.64
C ASN A 47 -1.98 -11.48 -3.25
N SER A 48 -1.47 -12.45 -2.54
CA SER A 48 -1.67 -13.87 -2.83
C SER A 48 -1.88 -14.64 -1.54
N TYR A 49 -2.92 -15.45 -1.48
CA TYR A 49 -3.25 -16.23 -0.30
C TYR A 49 -3.75 -17.61 -0.71
N PRO A 50 -3.49 -18.69 0.07
CA PRO A 50 -3.86 -20.05 -0.30
C PRO A 50 -5.35 -20.29 -0.58
N TYR A 51 -6.23 -19.43 -0.06
CA TYR A 51 -7.67 -19.57 -0.23
C TYR A 51 -8.17 -18.68 -1.38
N PRO A 52 -8.68 -19.28 -2.49
CA PRO A 52 -9.06 -18.55 -3.70
C PRO A 52 -10.30 -17.66 -3.55
N ASN A 53 -11.04 -17.80 -2.47
CA ASN A 53 -12.27 -17.02 -2.23
C ASN A 53 -11.99 -15.62 -1.63
N ASN A 54 -10.74 -15.29 -1.33
CA ASN A 54 -10.40 -13.96 -0.86
C ASN A 54 -10.52 -12.94 -1.99
N THR A 55 -11.16 -11.80 -1.69
CA THR A 55 -11.39 -10.71 -2.63
C THR A 55 -11.24 -9.34 -1.96
N GLY A 56 -11.08 -8.31 -2.77
CA GLY A 56 -11.12 -6.91 -2.37
C GLY A 56 -9.78 -6.36 -1.88
N THR A 57 -9.58 -5.08 -2.14
CA THR A 57 -8.43 -4.31 -1.71
C THR A 57 -8.33 -4.26 -0.19
N GLN A 58 -7.11 -4.37 0.34
CA GLN A 58 -6.83 -4.17 1.77
C GLN A 58 -5.60 -3.30 1.94
N VAL A 59 -5.73 -2.25 2.78
CA VAL A 59 -4.61 -1.35 3.06
C VAL A 59 -3.97 -1.69 4.40
N PHE A 60 -2.65 -1.90 4.36
CA PHE A 60 -1.81 -2.07 5.55
C PHE A 60 -1.12 -0.76 5.89
N TYR A 61 -0.93 -0.47 7.18
CA TYR A 61 -0.29 0.76 7.62
C TYR A 61 0.90 0.51 8.55
N SER A 62 1.87 1.43 8.49
CA SER A 62 3.05 1.40 9.35
C SER A 62 2.69 1.59 10.82
N PRO A 63 3.28 0.80 11.75
CA PRO A 63 3.13 1.02 13.19
C PRO A 63 3.91 2.23 13.70
N ASN A 64 4.88 2.75 12.93
CA ASN A 64 5.89 3.69 13.42
C ASN A 64 5.51 5.16 13.27
N HIS A 65 4.49 5.47 12.47
CA HIS A 65 4.04 6.84 12.31
C HIS A 65 2.56 6.96 12.63
N PRO A 66 2.15 7.89 13.52
CA PRO A 66 0.76 7.97 14.01
C PRO A 66 -0.26 8.23 12.91
N GLU A 67 0.10 8.96 11.87
CA GLU A 67 -0.78 9.31 10.76
C GLU A 67 -0.94 8.19 9.72
N SER A 68 -0.14 7.12 9.78
CA SER A 68 -0.23 6.02 8.81
C SER A 68 -1.61 5.35 8.80
N GLN A 69 -2.25 5.23 9.97
CA GLN A 69 -3.58 4.64 10.07
C GLN A 69 -4.65 5.50 9.41
N ALA A 70 -4.59 6.83 9.60
CA ALA A 70 -5.53 7.76 8.99
C ALA A 70 -5.38 7.78 7.46
N LEU A 71 -4.14 7.79 6.95
CA LEU A 71 -3.85 7.67 5.52
C LEU A 71 -4.41 6.35 4.95
N ALA A 72 -4.19 5.23 5.64
CA ALA A 72 -4.71 3.93 5.21
C ALA A 72 -6.24 3.89 5.19
N ALA A 73 -6.89 4.46 6.21
CA ALA A 73 -8.36 4.52 6.30
C ALA A 73 -8.94 5.36 5.15
N ALA A 74 -8.38 6.51 4.86
CA ALA A 74 -8.82 7.37 3.77
C ALA A 74 -8.71 6.66 2.39
N ILE A 75 -7.60 5.97 2.14
CA ILE A 75 -7.42 5.19 0.91
C ILE A 75 -8.41 4.02 0.85
N GLN A 76 -8.55 3.25 1.93
CA GLN A 76 -9.46 2.11 1.99
C GLN A 76 -10.91 2.52 1.74
N GLN A 77 -11.36 3.60 2.36
CA GLN A 77 -12.71 4.13 2.19
C GLN A 77 -12.95 4.63 0.77
N SER A 78 -11.99 5.34 0.18
CA SER A 78 -12.08 5.82 -1.19
C SER A 78 -12.24 4.65 -2.18
N VAL A 79 -11.44 3.58 -2.05
CA VAL A 79 -11.54 2.39 -2.89
C VAL A 79 -12.90 1.71 -2.72
N ILE A 80 -13.37 1.55 -1.48
CA ILE A 80 -14.68 0.96 -1.20
C ILE A 80 -15.79 1.78 -1.85
N HIS A 81 -15.76 3.09 -1.65
CA HIS A 81 -16.81 3.98 -2.12
C HIS A 81 -16.89 4.07 -3.65
N LEU A 82 -15.75 4.13 -4.31
CA LEU A 82 -15.70 4.39 -5.75
C LEU A 82 -15.82 3.14 -6.61
N ILE A 83 -15.17 2.03 -6.22
CA ILE A 83 -15.05 0.87 -7.11
C ILE A 83 -15.33 -0.49 -6.47
N GLN A 84 -15.39 -0.57 -5.13
CA GLN A 84 -15.57 -1.85 -4.43
C GLN A 84 -16.63 -1.76 -3.31
N PRO A 85 -17.89 -1.38 -3.59
CA PRO A 85 -18.91 -1.15 -2.54
C PRO A 85 -19.23 -2.39 -1.70
N GLN A 86 -18.90 -3.59 -2.18
CA GLN A 86 -19.06 -4.86 -1.45
C GLN A 86 -17.85 -5.24 -0.61
N ASN A 87 -16.77 -4.46 -0.65
CA ASN A 87 -15.56 -4.74 0.11
C ASN A 87 -15.74 -4.36 1.58
N THR A 88 -15.70 -5.35 2.46
CA THR A 88 -15.86 -5.18 3.93
C THR A 88 -14.53 -5.19 4.68
N ARG A 89 -13.38 -5.24 3.96
CA ARG A 89 -12.07 -5.29 4.59
C ARG A 89 -11.76 -4.02 5.34
N LYS A 90 -11.15 -4.19 6.52
CA LYS A 90 -10.66 -3.09 7.35
C LYS A 90 -9.18 -2.87 7.10
N VAL A 91 -8.70 -1.65 7.33
CA VAL A 91 -7.25 -1.37 7.36
C VAL A 91 -6.58 -2.25 8.41
N LYS A 92 -5.31 -2.63 8.15
CA LYS A 92 -4.59 -3.55 9.02
C LYS A 92 -3.21 -2.98 9.37
N LYS A 93 -2.90 -3.01 10.66
CA LYS A 93 -1.55 -2.68 11.14
C LYS A 93 -0.56 -3.73 10.63
N SER A 94 0.56 -3.30 10.03
CA SER A 94 1.60 -4.22 9.57
C SER A 94 2.42 -4.73 10.76
N GLY A 95 2.92 -5.95 10.61
CA GLY A 95 3.95 -6.49 11.50
C GLY A 95 5.36 -6.23 10.97
N THR A 96 6.33 -6.95 11.51
CA THR A 96 7.76 -6.86 11.13
C THR A 96 8.06 -7.44 9.75
N GLU A 97 7.14 -8.25 9.21
CA GLU A 97 7.27 -8.94 7.92
C GLU A 97 7.25 -7.98 6.73
N ILE A 98 6.63 -6.79 6.88
CA ILE A 98 6.62 -5.76 5.84
C ILE A 98 7.71 -4.74 6.16
N TYR A 99 8.95 -5.09 5.83
CA TYR A 99 10.16 -4.36 6.19
C TYR A 99 10.07 -2.85 5.98
N LEU A 100 9.61 -2.38 4.82
CA LEU A 100 9.53 -0.96 4.52
C LEU A 100 8.53 -0.23 5.41
N LEU A 101 7.36 -0.82 5.67
CA LEU A 101 6.39 -0.21 6.59
C LEU A 101 6.91 -0.21 8.04
N TYR A 102 7.59 -1.30 8.43
CA TYR A 102 8.12 -1.42 9.79
C TYR A 102 9.27 -0.47 10.08
N GLN A 103 10.02 -0.03 9.04
CA GLN A 103 11.18 0.85 9.19
C GLN A 103 10.94 2.31 8.74
N ALA A 104 9.83 2.60 8.06
CA ALA A 104 9.53 3.94 7.59
C ALA A 104 9.31 4.92 8.75
N LYS A 105 9.87 6.11 8.64
CA LYS A 105 9.74 7.23 9.60
C LYS A 105 8.71 8.27 9.19
N THR A 106 8.05 8.07 8.06
CA THR A 106 7.01 8.92 7.47
C THR A 106 5.67 8.18 7.46
N PRO A 107 4.52 8.85 7.27
CA PRO A 107 3.26 8.15 7.04
C PRO A 107 3.41 7.15 5.88
N ALA A 108 3.19 5.87 6.17
CA ALA A 108 3.50 4.79 5.23
C ALA A 108 2.40 3.74 5.19
N VAL A 109 2.01 3.37 3.97
CA VAL A 109 0.98 2.36 3.71
C VAL A 109 1.37 1.42 2.57
N MET A 110 0.81 0.22 2.60
CA MET A 110 0.85 -0.72 1.48
C MET A 110 -0.58 -1.06 1.07
N VAL A 111 -0.88 -0.82 -0.19
CA VAL A 111 -2.18 -1.14 -0.79
C VAL A 111 -2.07 -2.48 -1.49
N GLU A 112 -2.67 -3.50 -0.92
CA GLU A 112 -2.90 -4.79 -1.57
C GLU A 112 -4.14 -4.67 -2.44
N CYS A 113 -3.93 -4.49 -3.74
CA CYS A 113 -4.97 -4.12 -4.71
C CYS A 113 -6.05 -5.18 -4.92
N GLY A 114 -5.72 -6.44 -4.68
CA GLY A 114 -6.60 -7.60 -4.81
C GLY A 114 -5.79 -8.88 -4.72
N PHE A 115 -6.45 -10.02 -4.88
CA PHE A 115 -5.86 -11.35 -4.67
C PHE A 115 -5.58 -12.07 -5.98
N MET A 116 -4.31 -12.26 -6.32
CA MET A 116 -3.88 -13.05 -7.49
C MET A 116 -4.26 -14.53 -7.40
N SER A 117 -4.57 -15.02 -6.21
CA SER A 117 -5.10 -16.37 -5.98
C SER A 117 -6.57 -16.51 -6.36
N ASN A 118 -7.29 -15.40 -6.60
CA ASN A 118 -8.67 -15.37 -7.06
C ASN A 118 -8.71 -15.07 -8.56
N ALA A 119 -9.29 -15.98 -9.35
CA ALA A 119 -9.32 -15.86 -10.81
C ALA A 119 -10.06 -14.60 -11.29
N GLN A 120 -11.19 -14.25 -10.67
CA GLN A 120 -11.98 -13.08 -11.06
C GLN A 120 -11.25 -11.77 -10.75
N GLU A 121 -10.56 -11.70 -9.62
CA GLU A 121 -9.72 -10.53 -9.29
C GLU A 121 -8.52 -10.43 -10.23
N THR A 122 -7.87 -11.55 -10.53
CA THR A 122 -6.75 -11.58 -11.48
C THR A 122 -7.16 -11.06 -12.87
N GLU A 123 -8.32 -11.43 -13.36
CA GLU A 123 -8.85 -10.92 -14.62
C GLU A 123 -9.05 -9.39 -14.57
N LYS A 124 -9.63 -8.85 -13.50
CA LYS A 124 -9.80 -7.39 -13.32
C LYS A 124 -8.46 -6.68 -13.24
N LEU A 125 -7.55 -7.17 -12.39
CA LEU A 125 -6.24 -6.57 -12.14
C LEU A 125 -5.34 -6.50 -13.38
N ARG A 126 -5.61 -7.32 -14.42
CA ARG A 126 -4.91 -7.28 -15.70
C ARG A 126 -5.42 -6.21 -16.66
N THR A 127 -6.60 -5.65 -16.41
CA THR A 127 -7.19 -4.65 -17.32
C THR A 127 -6.69 -3.25 -16.97
N GLU A 128 -6.30 -2.49 -18.00
CA GLU A 128 -5.88 -1.09 -17.84
C GLU A 128 -7.00 -0.24 -17.23
N ALA A 129 -8.25 -0.49 -17.63
CA ALA A 129 -9.41 0.23 -17.10
C ALA A 129 -9.49 0.11 -15.58
N TYR A 130 -9.42 -1.10 -15.02
CA TYR A 130 -9.49 -1.31 -13.58
C TYR A 130 -8.24 -0.79 -12.85
N GLN A 131 -7.06 -0.89 -13.46
CA GLN A 131 -5.83 -0.30 -12.90
C GLN A 131 -5.95 1.22 -12.77
N ASN A 132 -6.53 1.89 -13.77
CA ASN A 132 -6.77 3.33 -13.76
C ASN A 132 -7.82 3.72 -12.71
N GLU A 133 -8.93 3.00 -12.61
CA GLU A 133 -9.96 3.21 -11.59
C GLU A 133 -9.38 3.06 -10.17
N LEU A 134 -8.55 2.03 -9.96
CA LEU A 134 -7.91 1.79 -8.68
C LEU A 134 -6.88 2.88 -8.34
N ALA A 135 -6.04 3.27 -9.30
CA ALA A 135 -5.08 4.35 -9.13
C ALA A 135 -5.78 5.68 -8.79
N LEU A 136 -6.87 5.99 -9.48
CA LEU A 136 -7.68 7.17 -9.21
C LEU A 136 -8.32 7.12 -7.81
N SER A 137 -8.82 5.94 -7.42
CA SER A 137 -9.40 5.74 -6.08
C SER A 137 -8.36 5.95 -4.97
N ILE A 138 -7.14 5.41 -5.15
CA ILE A 138 -6.02 5.63 -4.21
C ILE A 138 -5.68 7.13 -4.16
N PHE A 139 -5.59 7.80 -5.30
CA PHE A 139 -5.30 9.22 -5.37
C PHE A 139 -6.33 10.07 -4.62
N TYR A 140 -7.63 9.81 -4.80
CA TYR A 140 -8.68 10.50 -4.05
C TYR A 140 -8.60 10.23 -2.54
N GLY A 141 -8.26 9.01 -2.13
CA GLY A 141 -8.02 8.69 -0.73
C GLY A 141 -6.87 9.50 -0.13
N VAL A 142 -5.78 9.67 -0.88
CA VAL A 142 -4.65 10.52 -0.46
C VAL A 142 -5.06 11.98 -0.38
N LEU A 143 -5.80 12.50 -1.35
CA LEU A 143 -6.32 13.88 -1.30
C LEU A 143 -7.25 14.10 -0.11
N SER A 144 -8.15 13.15 0.18
CA SER A 144 -9.02 13.22 1.36
C SER A 144 -8.22 13.30 2.65
N TYR A 145 -7.19 12.48 2.78
CA TYR A 145 -6.26 12.53 3.92
C TYR A 145 -5.58 13.89 4.04
N LEU A 146 -5.00 14.41 2.96
CA LEU A 146 -4.28 15.70 2.96
C LEU A 146 -5.19 16.88 3.28
N ASN A 147 -6.46 16.81 2.90
CA ASN A 147 -7.46 17.86 3.18
C ASN A 147 -8.14 17.69 4.56
N GLY A 148 -7.72 16.73 5.38
CA GLY A 148 -8.37 16.43 6.66
C GLY A 148 -9.80 15.88 6.53
N ILE A 149 -10.23 15.53 5.33
CA ILE A 149 -11.55 14.94 5.06
C ILE A 149 -11.44 13.43 5.34
N GLY A 150 -12.09 12.95 6.38
CA GLY A 150 -12.11 11.52 6.73
C GLY A 150 -11.40 11.16 8.04
N THR A 151 -10.87 12.13 8.77
CA THR A 151 -10.31 11.89 10.12
C THR A 151 -11.38 11.87 11.22
N ALA A 152 -12.63 12.20 10.90
CA ALA A 152 -13.71 12.30 11.89
C ALA A 152 -14.23 10.95 12.44
N ASP A 153 -14.01 9.84 11.74
CA ASP A 153 -14.53 8.51 12.14
C ASP A 153 -13.49 7.56 12.73
N ALA A 154 -12.26 8.00 12.96
CA ALA A 154 -11.26 7.22 13.67
C ALA A 154 -11.41 7.38 15.19
N THR A 155 -12.60 7.14 15.73
CA THR A 155 -12.77 6.99 17.18
C THR A 155 -12.02 5.73 17.60
N PRO A 156 -11.08 5.79 18.56
CA PRO A 156 -10.41 4.60 19.04
C PRO A 156 -11.48 3.69 19.66
N ALA A 157 -11.53 2.43 19.23
CA ALA A 157 -12.32 1.42 19.92
C ALA A 157 -11.84 1.41 21.37
N ALA A 158 -12.75 1.72 22.30
CA ALA A 158 -12.50 1.62 23.72
C ALA A 158 -12.01 0.20 24.06
N GLN A 159 -11.04 0.15 24.95
CA GLN A 159 -10.35 -1.03 25.46
C GLN A 159 -11.29 -2.09 26.00
#